data_a58a1a19ef2935c14979741499631a17
#
_entry.id   a58a1a19ef2935c14979741499631a17
#
_cell.length_a   1.000
_cell.length_b   1.000
_cell.length_c   1.000
_cell.angle_alpha   90.00
_cell.angle_beta   90.00
_cell.angle_gamma   90.00
#
_symmetry.space_group_name_H-M   'P 1'
#
loop_
_entity.id
_entity.type
_entity.pdbx_description
1 polymer ?
#
loop_
_entity_poly.entity_id
_entity_poly.type
_entity_poly.pdbx_seq_one_letter_code
_entity_poly.pdbx_strand_id
1 'polypeptide(L)'
;MYGRRKEQGFTLIEVLVALAIIAVAMAAAVRVAGLMTQSNGLLRDKSIALLAAQSRLAELRLEGHLRNGKKTFECDQGRLKLRCEQSINADGRLFQVNLQVLDARREAPPLARLDTQVMAE
;
A
#
# COMPACT_ATOMS: atom_id res chain seq x y z
N MET A 1 -27.30 -10.31 -55.40
CA MET A 1 -28.28 -10.23 -54.33
C MET A 1 -28.05 -11.24 -53.22
N TYR A 2 -27.30 -12.25 -53.54
CA TYR A 2 -26.97 -13.24 -52.49
C TYR A 2 -26.09 -12.65 -51.38
N GLY A 3 -25.31 -11.61 -51.69
CA GLY A 3 -24.51 -10.95 -50.67
C GLY A 3 -25.31 -10.30 -49.56
N ARG A 4 -26.49 -9.76 -49.89
CA ARG A 4 -27.36 -9.16 -48.88
C ARG A 4 -27.89 -10.20 -47.90
N ARG A 5 -28.22 -11.37 -48.36
CA ARG A 5 -28.72 -12.43 -47.49
C ARG A 5 -27.64 -12.90 -46.55
N LYS A 6 -26.40 -12.98 -47.02
CA LYS A 6 -25.28 -13.32 -46.17
C LYS A 6 -24.98 -12.19 -45.19
N GLU A 7 -25.10 -10.95 -45.62
CA GLU A 7 -24.92 -9.78 -44.74
C GLU A 7 -26.04 -9.68 -43.71
N GLN A 8 -27.23 -10.11 -44.08
CA GLN A 8 -28.35 -10.17 -43.14
C GLN A 8 -28.37 -11.45 -42.33
N GLY A 9 -27.38 -12.33 -42.52
CA GLY A 9 -27.31 -13.64 -41.90
C GLY A 9 -27.01 -13.61 -40.41
N PHE A 10 -26.82 -12.46 -39.84
CA PHE A 10 -26.67 -12.36 -38.37
C PHE A 10 -28.02 -12.71 -37.74
N THR A 11 -28.07 -13.86 -37.12
CA THR A 11 -29.27 -14.27 -36.41
C THR A 11 -29.39 -13.48 -35.10
N LEU A 12 -30.60 -13.42 -34.57
CA LEU A 12 -30.84 -12.80 -33.29
C LEU A 12 -29.95 -13.42 -32.19
N ILE A 13 -29.73 -14.72 -32.29
CA ILE A 13 -28.88 -15.42 -31.33
C ILE A 13 -27.43 -14.93 -31.41
N GLU A 14 -26.89 -14.70 -32.59
CA GLU A 14 -25.53 -14.19 -32.76
C GLU A 14 -25.38 -12.82 -32.14
N VAL A 15 -26.35 -11.94 -32.33
CA VAL A 15 -26.34 -10.60 -31.75
C VAL A 15 -26.41 -10.71 -30.23
N LEU A 16 -27.27 -11.56 -29.70
CA LEU A 16 -27.37 -11.72 -28.24
C LEU A 16 -26.10 -12.28 -27.63
N VAL A 17 -25.44 -13.22 -28.29
CA VAL A 17 -24.17 -13.78 -27.82
C VAL A 17 -23.09 -12.72 -27.84
N ALA A 18 -23.03 -11.94 -28.91
CA ALA A 18 -22.04 -10.83 -29.00
C ALA A 18 -22.23 -9.82 -27.88
N LEU A 19 -23.47 -9.42 -27.60
CA LEU A 19 -23.78 -8.49 -26.52
C LEU A 19 -23.43 -9.09 -25.15
N ALA A 20 -23.69 -10.38 -24.95
CA ALA A 20 -23.33 -11.05 -23.70
C ALA A 20 -21.83 -11.05 -23.48
N ILE A 21 -21.04 -11.33 -24.51
CA ILE A 21 -19.57 -11.31 -24.41
C ILE A 21 -19.08 -9.90 -24.07
N ILE A 22 -19.61 -8.89 -24.73
CA ILE A 22 -19.24 -7.49 -24.45
C ILE A 22 -19.58 -7.13 -23.00
N ALA A 23 -20.76 -7.51 -22.52
CA ALA A 23 -21.18 -7.22 -21.15
C ALA A 23 -20.25 -7.84 -20.12
N VAL A 24 -19.84 -9.10 -20.32
CA VAL A 24 -18.91 -9.79 -19.43
C VAL A 24 -17.55 -9.12 -19.47
N ALA A 25 -17.05 -8.78 -20.64
CA ALA A 25 -15.76 -8.11 -20.80
C ALA A 25 -15.75 -6.76 -20.10
N MET A 26 -16.81 -5.98 -20.23
CA MET A 26 -16.91 -4.68 -19.58
C MET A 26 -16.97 -4.80 -18.05
N ALA A 27 -17.72 -5.78 -17.54
CA ALA A 27 -17.80 -6.02 -16.11
C ALA A 27 -16.43 -6.39 -15.55
N ALA A 28 -15.68 -7.23 -16.25
CA ALA A 28 -14.32 -7.59 -15.84
C ALA A 28 -13.39 -6.39 -15.84
N ALA A 29 -13.46 -5.53 -16.85
CA ALA A 29 -12.65 -4.32 -16.95
C ALA A 29 -12.93 -3.36 -15.79
N VAL A 30 -14.19 -3.19 -15.42
CA VAL A 30 -14.57 -2.33 -14.30
C VAL A 30 -14.00 -2.86 -12.98
N ARG A 31 -14.04 -4.17 -12.76
CA ARG A 31 -13.46 -4.78 -11.57
C ARG A 31 -11.96 -4.55 -11.48
N VAL A 32 -11.25 -4.73 -12.58
CA VAL A 32 -9.80 -4.53 -12.62
C VAL A 32 -9.47 -3.07 -12.33
N ALA A 33 -10.19 -2.14 -12.92
CA ALA A 33 -9.99 -0.71 -12.66
C ALA A 33 -10.21 -0.36 -11.19
N GLY A 34 -11.25 -0.93 -10.57
CA GLY A 34 -11.52 -0.73 -9.15
C GLY A 34 -10.40 -1.26 -8.26
N LEU A 35 -9.90 -2.45 -8.55
CA LEU A 35 -8.79 -3.05 -7.81
C LEU A 35 -7.51 -2.23 -7.96
N MET A 36 -7.23 -1.72 -9.15
CA MET A 36 -6.06 -0.88 -9.39
C MET A 36 -6.12 0.41 -8.58
N THR A 37 -7.28 1.02 -8.49
CA THR A 37 -7.47 2.24 -7.70
C THR A 37 -7.24 1.98 -6.21
N GLN A 38 -7.75 0.89 -5.68
CA GLN A 38 -7.52 0.51 -4.29
C GLN A 38 -6.05 0.20 -4.02
N SER A 39 -5.40 -0.53 -4.94
CA SER A 39 -3.98 -0.85 -4.81
C SER A 39 -3.12 0.41 -4.82
N ASN A 40 -3.42 1.36 -5.69
CA ASN A 40 -2.69 2.62 -5.75
C ASN A 40 -2.82 3.41 -4.46
N GLY A 41 -4.01 3.46 -3.87
CA GLY A 41 -4.23 4.12 -2.59
C GLY A 41 -3.42 3.48 -1.48
N LEU A 42 -3.42 2.16 -1.39
CA LEU A 42 -2.65 1.44 -0.38
C LEU A 42 -1.16 1.61 -0.57
N LEU A 43 -0.66 1.54 -1.82
CA LEU A 43 0.75 1.76 -2.12
C LEU A 43 1.18 3.16 -1.74
N ARG A 44 0.34 4.14 -1.99
CA ARG A 44 0.60 5.52 -1.62
C ARG A 44 0.73 5.67 -0.12
N ASP A 45 -0.19 5.08 0.63
CA ASP A 45 -0.16 5.10 2.10
C ASP A 45 1.09 4.42 2.63
N LYS A 46 1.46 3.28 2.05
CA LYS A 46 2.68 2.57 2.42
C LYS A 46 3.94 3.38 2.13
N SER A 47 3.97 4.08 1.01
CA SER A 47 5.11 4.94 0.66
C SER A 47 5.25 6.11 1.63
N ILE A 48 4.14 6.74 1.98
CA ILE A 48 4.13 7.83 2.95
C ILE A 48 4.58 7.33 4.33
N ALA A 49 4.08 6.15 4.73
CA ALA A 49 4.46 5.54 5.99
C ALA A 49 5.95 5.21 6.03
N LEU A 50 6.50 4.71 4.94
CA LEU A 50 7.93 4.42 4.85
C LEU A 50 8.76 5.69 4.97
N LEU A 51 8.33 6.78 4.35
CA LEU A 51 9.00 8.07 4.48
C LEU A 51 8.99 8.56 5.93
N ALA A 52 7.87 8.37 6.62
CA ALA A 52 7.78 8.72 8.05
C ALA A 52 8.77 7.91 8.88
N ALA A 53 8.88 6.61 8.60
CA ALA A 53 9.83 5.74 9.29
C ALA A 53 11.28 6.17 9.02
N GLN A 54 11.60 6.48 7.77
CA GLN A 54 12.94 6.91 7.40
C GLN A 54 13.30 8.25 8.04
N SER A 55 12.35 9.16 8.11
CA SER A 55 12.55 10.45 8.78
C SER A 55 12.84 10.26 10.26
N ARG A 56 12.11 9.38 10.92
CA ARG A 56 12.35 9.09 12.33
C ARG A 56 13.72 8.46 12.56
N LEU A 57 14.11 7.55 11.68
CA LEU A 57 15.42 6.92 11.76
C LEU A 57 16.54 7.97 11.60
N ALA A 58 16.37 8.91 10.67
CA ALA A 58 17.32 10.00 10.47
C ALA A 58 17.43 10.86 11.74
N GLU A 59 16.30 11.17 12.38
CA GLU A 59 16.30 11.90 13.66
C GLU A 59 17.07 11.15 14.74
N LEU A 60 16.85 9.83 14.84
CA LEU A 60 17.57 9.02 15.81
C LEU A 60 19.08 9.03 15.59
N ARG A 61 19.49 8.98 14.34
CA ARG A 61 20.92 9.05 14.02
C ARG A 61 21.53 10.40 14.34
N LEU A 62 20.78 11.47 14.15
CA LEU A 62 21.23 12.81 14.46
C LEU A 62 21.31 13.06 15.97
N GLU A 63 20.38 12.51 16.72
CA GLU A 63 20.37 12.63 18.17
C GLU A 63 21.57 11.96 18.82
N GLY A 64 22.00 10.83 18.27
CA GLY A 64 23.18 10.10 18.75
C GLY A 64 23.01 9.41 20.09
N HIS A 65 21.95 9.65 20.80
CA HIS A 65 21.68 9.06 22.11
C HIS A 65 20.51 8.10 22.03
N LEU A 66 20.82 6.83 21.85
CA LEU A 66 19.79 5.81 21.80
C LEU A 66 19.67 5.12 23.14
N ARG A 67 18.45 4.91 23.59
CA ARG A 67 18.14 4.21 24.83
C ARG A 67 17.26 3.01 24.54
N ASN A 68 17.52 1.92 25.26
CA ASN A 68 16.67 0.75 25.18
C ASN A 68 15.26 1.11 25.59
N GLY A 69 14.29 0.54 24.89
CA GLY A 69 12.91 0.71 25.26
C GLY A 69 11.99 0.72 24.07
N LYS A 70 10.71 0.72 24.38
CA LYS A 70 9.64 0.81 23.39
C LYS A 70 8.92 2.14 23.57
N LYS A 71 8.60 2.76 22.46
CA LYS A 71 7.91 4.04 22.46
C LYS A 71 6.88 4.05 21.35
N THR A 72 5.71 4.56 21.68
CA THR A 72 4.63 4.75 20.70
C THR A 72 4.33 6.24 20.64
N PHE A 73 4.22 6.77 19.44
CA PHE A 73 3.94 8.19 19.25
C PHE A 73 3.20 8.41 17.94
N GLU A 74 2.57 9.57 17.83
CA GLU A 74 1.89 9.96 16.61
C GLU A 74 2.92 10.49 15.62
N CYS A 75 2.80 10.03 14.37
CA CYS A 75 3.69 10.45 13.29
C CYS A 75 2.89 10.80 12.04
N ASP A 76 1.85 11.61 12.22
CA ASP A 76 0.95 11.97 11.14
C ASP A 76 1.69 12.61 9.97
N GLN A 77 1.26 12.27 8.76
CA GLN A 77 1.78 12.84 7.53
C GLN A 77 0.62 13.45 6.74
N GLY A 78 0.49 14.77 6.83
CA GLY A 78 -0.60 15.47 6.18
C GLY A 78 -1.96 15.00 6.67
N ARG A 79 -2.78 14.47 5.76
CA ARG A 79 -4.10 13.96 6.10
C ARG A 79 -4.08 12.53 6.64
N LEU A 80 -2.97 11.86 6.49
CA LEU A 80 -2.84 10.48 6.91
C LEU A 80 -2.45 10.42 8.38
N LYS A 81 -3.34 9.84 9.19
CA LYS A 81 -3.10 9.68 10.63
C LYS A 81 -2.34 8.40 10.87
N LEU A 82 -1.13 8.54 11.37
CA LEU A 82 -0.22 7.43 11.55
C LEU A 82 0.21 7.32 13.01
N ARG A 83 0.44 6.07 13.42
CA ARG A 83 1.02 5.77 14.72
C ARG A 83 2.34 5.05 14.49
N CYS A 84 3.40 5.58 15.08
CA CYS A 84 4.71 4.97 14.99
C CYS A 84 5.03 4.21 16.27
N GLU A 85 5.47 2.98 16.12
CA GLU A 85 5.96 2.16 17.23
C GLU A 85 7.46 1.94 17.04
N GLN A 86 8.22 2.32 18.04
CA GLN A 86 9.67 2.27 18.02
C GLN A 86 10.15 1.32 19.10
N SER A 87 11.02 0.40 18.75
CA SER A 87 11.66 -0.51 19.70
C SER A 87 13.16 -0.44 19.50
N ILE A 88 13.90 -0.17 20.55
CA ILE A 88 15.36 -0.09 20.53
C ILE A 88 15.92 -1.07 21.52
N ASN A 89 16.79 -1.95 21.06
CA ASN A 89 17.47 -2.94 21.88
C ASN A 89 18.97 -2.82 21.65
N ALA A 90 19.72 -2.76 22.75
CA ALA A 90 21.18 -2.77 22.65
C ALA A 90 21.65 -4.20 22.42
N ASP A 91 22.54 -4.37 21.45
CA ASP A 91 23.18 -5.65 21.15
C ASP A 91 24.68 -5.41 20.97
N GLY A 92 25.41 -5.50 22.08
CA GLY A 92 26.83 -5.18 22.07
C GLY A 92 27.08 -3.71 21.82
N ARG A 93 27.81 -3.43 20.74
CA ARG A 93 28.10 -2.03 20.33
C ARG A 93 27.03 -1.48 19.38
N LEU A 94 26.07 -2.30 19.03
CA LEU A 94 25.03 -1.91 18.09
C LEU A 94 23.72 -1.77 18.82
N PHE A 95 22.91 -0.83 18.36
CA PHE A 95 21.51 -0.75 18.74
C PHE A 95 20.67 -1.28 17.59
N GLN A 96 19.82 -2.24 17.91
CA GLN A 96 18.86 -2.73 16.95
C GLN A 96 17.60 -1.88 17.06
N VAL A 97 17.21 -1.25 15.96
CA VAL A 97 16.08 -0.32 15.93
C VAL A 97 15.01 -0.92 15.02
N ASN A 98 13.83 -1.11 15.58
CA ASN A 98 12.65 -1.57 14.84
C ASN A 98 11.62 -0.46 14.86
N LEU A 99 11.22 -0.03 13.69
CA LEU A 99 10.19 0.97 13.52
C LEU A 99 9.03 0.39 12.75
N GLN A 100 7.83 0.60 13.26
CA GLN A 100 6.60 0.22 12.56
C GLN A 100 5.70 1.43 12.47
N VAL A 101 5.11 1.63 11.30
CA VAL A 101 4.17 2.72 11.07
C VAL A 101 2.82 2.08 10.75
N LEU A 102 1.83 2.40 11.58
CA LEU A 102 0.49 1.84 11.47
C LEU A 102 -0.51 2.94 11.18
N ASP A 103 -1.60 2.56 10.53
CA ASP A 103 -2.72 3.47 10.34
C ASP A 103 -3.44 3.63 11.68
N ALA A 104 -3.49 4.86 12.18
CA ALA A 104 -4.09 5.14 13.48
C ALA A 104 -5.61 4.99 13.48
N ARG A 105 -6.24 4.92 12.31
CA ARG A 105 -7.70 4.85 12.18
C ARG A 105 -8.23 3.43 12.06
N ARG A 106 -7.37 2.47 11.77
CA ARG A 106 -7.79 1.11 11.51
C ARG A 106 -6.87 0.11 12.19
N GLU A 107 -7.45 -1.00 12.63
CA GLU A 107 -6.66 -2.14 12.99
C GLU A 107 -6.33 -2.88 11.71
N ALA A 108 -5.08 -2.80 11.33
CA ALA A 108 -4.57 -3.42 10.11
C ALA A 108 -3.10 -3.73 10.31
N PRO A 109 -2.52 -4.59 9.49
CA PRO A 109 -1.07 -4.80 9.54
C PRO A 109 -0.33 -3.48 9.34
N PRO A 110 0.90 -3.36 9.85
CA PRO A 110 1.67 -2.14 9.68
C PRO A 110 1.81 -1.75 8.22
N LEU A 111 1.68 -0.46 7.94
CA LEU A 111 1.86 0.08 6.59
C LEU A 111 3.33 0.05 6.18
N ALA A 112 4.23 0.24 7.13
CA ALA A 112 5.66 0.19 6.88
C ALA A 112 6.38 -0.39 8.09
N ARG A 113 7.46 -1.09 7.82
CA ARG A 113 8.34 -1.63 8.85
C ARG A 113 9.78 -1.37 8.41
N LEU A 114 10.57 -0.88 9.34
CA LEU A 114 11.97 -0.58 9.09
C LEU A 114 12.80 -1.16 10.24
N ASP A 115 13.64 -2.12 9.91
CA ASP A 115 14.56 -2.74 10.87
C ASP A 115 15.97 -2.37 10.48
N THR A 116 16.73 -1.83 11.42
CA THR A 116 18.10 -1.42 11.14
C THR A 116 18.96 -1.54 12.38
N GLN A 117 20.25 -1.38 12.18
CA GLN A 117 21.21 -1.34 13.27
C GLN A 117 21.94 -0.01 13.23
N VAL A 118 22.11 0.60 14.39
CA VAL A 118 22.81 1.87 14.54
C VAL A 118 23.96 1.63 15.51
N MET A 119 25.14 2.12 15.17
CA MET A 119 26.29 1.99 16.03
C MET A 119 26.16 2.90 17.25
N ALA A 120 26.47 2.35 18.41
CA ALA A 120 26.56 3.15 19.62
C ALA A 120 27.83 4.01 19.58
N GLU A 121 27.69 5.28 19.90
CA GLU A 121 28.82 6.16 20.04
C GLU A 121 29.38 6.16 21.47
#